data_3ed3b59c84b917e791192128f22b3941
#
_entry.id   3ed3b59c84b917e791192128f22b3941
#
_cell.length_a   1.000
_cell.length_b   1.000
_cell.length_c   1.000
_cell.angle_alpha   90.00
_cell.angle_beta   90.00
_cell.angle_gamma   90.00
#
_symmetry.space_group_name_H-M   'P 1'
#
loop_
_entity.id
_entity.type
_entity.pdbx_description
1 polymer ?
#
loop_
_entity_poly.entity_id
_entity_poly.type
_entity_poly.pdbx_seq_one_letter_code
_entity_poly.pdbx_strand_id
1 'polypeptide(L)'
;MTATRLTHVQEYYFSKKLREVRTMISLGQPVINMGIGSPDLPPPQEVIDALQNSLSHPTAHKYQSYQGIPALREAIAAFYKKQYGVTLNPENEILPLLGSKEGIMHISMAFLNPGDQVLVPNPGYPTYTSVTRLVEAEAVFYDLEEDHHWQPNLEELKRIDCTKVRLMWINSPHMPTGTTIDPQNLTELIKWAKENDILLVNDNPYSFVLTDQPKSIFQNIDDKSQVMELNSLSKTFNMAGWRMGMLSGSKENINHVLKVKSNMDSGMFYGIQQGAIAALQQPQSWFDHINAIYSERRKQVWKLAEAMDCSFDKNNSGMFVWAKLPEGHNDSESFIDQLLHDKHIFLAPGTIFGSAGQGYIRFSLCVDKSQIVEALNRLNK
;
A
#
# COMPACT_ATOMS: atom_id res chain seq x y z
N MET A 1 16.75 8.52 28.54
CA MET A 1 16.79 7.09 28.16
C MET A 1 15.77 6.86 27.04
N THR A 2 16.15 6.14 25.99
CA THR A 2 15.27 5.77 24.88
C THR A 2 14.73 4.36 25.12
N ALA A 3 13.49 4.08 24.73
CA ALA A 3 12.91 2.74 24.84
C ALA A 3 13.69 1.71 24.01
N THR A 4 13.92 0.52 24.57
CA THR A 4 14.71 -0.55 23.92
C THR A 4 14.18 -0.95 22.54
N ARG A 5 12.86 -0.93 22.35
CA ARG A 5 12.20 -1.23 21.08
C ARG A 5 12.69 -0.36 19.90
N LEU A 6 13.20 0.83 20.15
CA LEU A 6 13.70 1.74 19.11
C LEU A 6 15.11 1.37 18.63
N THR A 7 15.87 0.55 19.36
CA THR A 7 17.20 0.11 18.92
C THR A 7 17.13 -0.79 17.69
N HIS A 8 15.98 -1.44 17.44
CA HIS A 8 15.73 -2.33 16.30
C HIS A 8 15.05 -1.62 15.13
N VAL A 9 14.72 -0.33 15.27
CA VAL A 9 14.12 0.49 14.20
C VAL A 9 15.18 1.42 13.64
N GLN A 10 15.75 1.05 12.51
CA GLN A 10 16.74 1.89 11.84
C GLN A 10 16.06 2.86 10.86
N GLU A 11 16.74 3.98 10.60
CA GLU A 11 16.31 4.87 9.51
C GLU A 11 16.45 4.14 8.18
N TYR A 12 15.37 4.10 7.41
CA TYR A 12 15.36 3.47 6.09
C TYR A 12 16.40 4.09 5.16
N TYR A 13 17.13 3.25 4.42
CA TYR A 13 18.01 3.67 3.33
C TYR A 13 17.30 4.69 2.41
N PHE A 14 16.06 4.41 2.04
CA PHE A 14 15.26 5.29 1.19
C PHE A 14 15.07 6.71 1.76
N SER A 15 14.95 6.88 3.08
CA SER A 15 14.87 8.20 3.71
C SER A 15 16.17 8.99 3.54
N LYS A 16 17.32 8.30 3.65
CA LYS A 16 18.64 8.90 3.42
C LYS A 16 18.78 9.35 1.97
N LYS A 17 18.43 8.48 1.02
CA LYS A 17 18.49 8.80 -0.42
C LYS A 17 17.53 9.92 -0.81
N LEU A 18 16.33 9.99 -0.24
CA LEU A 18 15.42 11.11 -0.47
C LEU A 18 15.95 12.45 0.07
N ARG A 19 16.78 12.43 1.14
CA ARG A 19 17.47 13.65 1.58
C ARG A 19 18.54 14.07 0.58
N GLU A 20 19.33 13.13 0.07
CA GLU A 20 20.31 13.38 -0.97
C GLU A 20 19.67 13.97 -2.21
N VAL A 21 18.63 13.34 -2.75
CA VAL A 21 17.85 13.83 -3.90
C VAL A 21 17.31 15.25 -3.67
N ARG A 22 16.75 15.54 -2.48
CA ARG A 22 16.29 16.89 -2.14
C ARG A 22 17.44 17.90 -2.13
N THR A 23 18.59 17.52 -1.62
CA THR A 23 19.80 18.38 -1.63
C THR A 23 20.24 18.65 -3.07
N MET A 24 20.32 17.66 -3.94
CA MET A 24 20.66 17.81 -5.34
C MET A 24 19.69 18.78 -6.05
N ILE A 25 18.40 18.62 -5.84
CA ILE A 25 17.36 19.51 -6.39
C ILE A 25 17.54 20.95 -5.86
N SER A 26 17.81 21.12 -4.56
CA SER A 26 18.02 22.47 -3.96
C SER A 26 19.28 23.18 -4.49
N LEU A 27 20.25 22.42 -4.97
CA LEU A 27 21.45 22.91 -5.66
C LEU A 27 21.23 23.14 -7.17
N GLY A 28 20.01 23.04 -7.65
CA GLY A 28 19.65 23.28 -9.05
C GLY A 28 19.91 22.10 -9.99
N GLN A 29 20.21 20.92 -9.47
CA GLN A 29 20.37 19.74 -10.33
C GLN A 29 19.00 19.24 -10.81
N PRO A 30 18.85 18.90 -12.10
CA PRO A 30 17.58 18.58 -12.71
C PRO A 30 17.15 17.12 -12.44
N VAL A 31 17.06 16.71 -11.16
CA VAL A 31 16.73 15.32 -10.80
C VAL A 31 15.28 15.00 -11.10
N ILE A 32 15.05 13.94 -11.87
CA ILE A 32 13.75 13.32 -12.10
C ILE A 32 13.55 12.22 -11.06
N ASN A 33 12.60 12.44 -10.14
CA ASN A 33 12.36 11.50 -9.04
C ASN A 33 11.20 10.55 -9.36
N MET A 34 11.52 9.34 -9.78
CA MET A 34 10.59 8.24 -10.03
C MET A 34 10.65 7.16 -8.93
N GLY A 35 11.30 7.43 -7.80
CA GLY A 35 11.37 6.52 -6.65
C GLY A 35 10.16 6.61 -5.72
N ILE A 36 9.47 7.77 -5.66
CA ILE A 36 8.36 8.01 -4.73
C ILE A 36 7.04 7.51 -5.31
N GLY A 37 6.31 6.71 -4.54
CA GLY A 37 4.98 6.20 -4.89
C GLY A 37 3.82 7.05 -4.32
N SER A 38 3.88 8.37 -4.50
CA SER A 38 2.82 9.28 -4.10
C SER A 38 2.11 9.85 -5.34
N PRO A 39 0.79 9.68 -5.47
CA PRO A 39 0.06 10.31 -6.57
C PRO A 39 0.37 11.80 -6.67
N ASP A 40 0.61 12.27 -7.89
CA ASP A 40 0.94 13.64 -8.24
C ASP A 40 -0.26 14.43 -8.78
N LEU A 41 -1.35 13.72 -9.11
CA LEU A 41 -2.59 14.31 -9.60
C LEU A 41 -3.50 14.74 -8.44
N PRO A 42 -4.35 15.77 -8.62
CA PRO A 42 -5.31 16.18 -7.62
C PRO A 42 -6.42 15.13 -7.42
N PRO A 43 -7.13 15.15 -6.28
CA PRO A 43 -8.38 14.42 -6.12
C PRO A 43 -9.48 15.00 -7.03
N PRO A 44 -10.65 14.30 -7.18
CA PRO A 44 -11.82 14.89 -7.87
C PRO A 44 -12.22 16.23 -7.28
N GLN A 45 -12.68 17.17 -8.11
CA GLN A 45 -13.08 18.50 -7.64
C GLN A 45 -14.20 18.44 -6.61
N GLU A 46 -15.15 17.52 -6.77
CA GLU A 46 -16.26 17.28 -5.84
C GLU A 46 -15.78 16.91 -4.43
N VAL A 47 -14.63 16.26 -4.33
CA VAL A 47 -13.99 15.92 -3.04
C VAL A 47 -13.48 17.17 -2.33
N ILE A 48 -12.85 18.06 -3.08
CA ILE A 48 -12.37 19.36 -2.58
C ILE A 48 -13.55 20.23 -2.14
N ASP A 49 -14.57 20.30 -2.99
CA ASP A 49 -15.78 21.10 -2.74
C ASP A 49 -16.53 20.58 -1.50
N ALA A 50 -16.65 19.28 -1.33
CA ALA A 50 -17.28 18.66 -0.17
C ALA A 50 -16.57 19.02 1.14
N LEU A 51 -15.23 19.04 1.14
CA LEU A 51 -14.44 19.51 2.29
C LEU A 51 -14.70 21.00 2.54
N GLN A 52 -14.58 21.84 1.52
CA GLN A 52 -14.75 23.29 1.67
C GLN A 52 -16.15 23.65 2.20
N ASN A 53 -17.19 23.06 1.64
CA ASN A 53 -18.58 23.28 2.06
C ASN A 53 -18.83 22.81 3.49
N SER A 54 -18.13 21.77 3.93
CA SER A 54 -18.27 21.23 5.28
C SER A 54 -17.77 22.14 6.38
N LEU A 55 -16.86 23.08 6.08
CA LEU A 55 -16.22 23.95 7.07
C LEU A 55 -17.22 24.90 7.79
N SER A 56 -18.31 25.24 7.13
CA SER A 56 -19.38 26.08 7.70
C SER A 56 -20.36 25.28 8.57
N HIS A 57 -20.26 23.94 8.62
CA HIS A 57 -21.17 23.11 9.41
C HIS A 57 -20.95 23.36 10.91
N PRO A 58 -21.99 23.56 11.74
CA PRO A 58 -21.84 23.95 13.15
C PRO A 58 -21.03 22.99 14.02
N THR A 59 -20.90 21.72 13.63
CA THR A 59 -20.13 20.70 14.36
C THR A 59 -18.82 20.32 13.67
N ALA A 60 -18.45 20.97 12.57
CA ALA A 60 -17.26 20.61 11.79
C ALA A 60 -15.95 20.64 12.61
N HIS A 61 -15.87 21.58 13.56
CA HIS A 61 -14.67 21.81 14.38
C HIS A 61 -14.72 21.14 15.76
N LYS A 62 -15.77 20.35 16.03
CA LYS A 62 -15.89 19.58 17.27
C LYS A 62 -15.19 18.22 17.11
N TYR A 63 -14.84 17.60 18.22
CA TYR A 63 -14.44 16.20 18.22
C TYR A 63 -15.46 15.33 17.53
N GLN A 64 -15.00 14.42 16.70
CA GLN A 64 -15.83 13.46 15.99
C GLN A 64 -15.75 12.10 16.69
N SER A 65 -16.68 11.21 16.31
CA SER A 65 -16.66 9.83 16.80
C SER A 65 -15.35 9.11 16.40
N TYR A 66 -14.79 8.33 17.30
CA TYR A 66 -13.65 7.44 17.01
C TYR A 66 -13.94 6.45 15.87
N GLN A 67 -15.20 6.08 15.68
CA GLN A 67 -15.66 5.20 14.60
C GLN A 67 -15.94 5.95 13.28
N GLY A 68 -15.70 7.25 13.23
CA GLY A 68 -16.16 8.09 12.12
C GLY A 68 -17.69 8.32 12.16
N ILE A 69 -18.18 9.23 11.32
CA ILE A 69 -19.60 9.52 11.21
C ILE A 69 -20.36 8.37 10.53
N PRO A 70 -21.65 8.11 10.87
CA PRO A 70 -22.45 7.04 10.25
C PRO A 70 -22.44 7.13 8.72
N ALA A 71 -22.66 8.33 8.16
CA ALA A 71 -22.70 8.54 6.71
C ALA A 71 -21.41 8.10 6.00
N LEU A 72 -20.22 8.24 6.64
CA LEU A 72 -18.97 7.74 6.06
C LEU A 72 -18.92 6.21 6.04
N ARG A 73 -19.33 5.55 7.13
CA ARG A 73 -19.35 4.08 7.20
C ARG A 73 -20.36 3.49 6.21
N GLU A 74 -21.53 4.14 6.06
CA GLU A 74 -22.54 3.79 5.05
C GLU A 74 -21.98 3.95 3.62
N ALA A 75 -21.26 5.04 3.34
CA ALA A 75 -20.61 5.27 2.04
C ALA A 75 -19.55 4.21 1.75
N ILE A 76 -18.75 3.79 2.75
CA ILE A 76 -17.78 2.70 2.62
C ILE A 76 -18.50 1.37 2.31
N ALA A 77 -19.57 1.04 3.05
CA ALA A 77 -20.35 -0.17 2.82
C ALA A 77 -20.94 -0.19 1.40
N ALA A 78 -21.52 0.93 0.96
CA ALA A 78 -22.06 1.09 -0.40
C ALA A 78 -20.98 0.93 -1.48
N PHE A 79 -19.80 1.49 -1.24
CA PHE A 79 -18.65 1.34 -2.13
C PHE A 79 -18.21 -0.13 -2.25
N TYR A 80 -18.05 -0.84 -1.14
CA TYR A 80 -17.72 -2.28 -1.15
C TYR A 80 -18.77 -3.10 -1.88
N LYS A 81 -20.06 -2.81 -1.66
CA LYS A 81 -21.14 -3.48 -2.37
C LYS A 81 -21.10 -3.24 -3.87
N LYS A 82 -20.91 -1.98 -4.28
CA LYS A 82 -20.88 -1.57 -5.69
C LYS A 82 -19.65 -2.13 -6.42
N GLN A 83 -18.46 -2.02 -5.81
CA GLN A 83 -17.20 -2.27 -6.50
C GLN A 83 -16.72 -3.72 -6.38
N TYR A 84 -17.00 -4.37 -5.26
CA TYR A 84 -16.52 -5.73 -4.98
C TYR A 84 -17.65 -6.77 -4.88
N GLY A 85 -18.92 -6.35 -4.86
CA GLY A 85 -20.05 -7.23 -4.58
C GLY A 85 -20.15 -7.66 -3.11
N VAL A 86 -19.32 -7.10 -2.23
CA VAL A 86 -19.18 -7.47 -0.82
C VAL A 86 -20.16 -6.68 0.03
N THR A 87 -20.94 -7.35 0.88
CA THR A 87 -21.83 -6.72 1.86
C THR A 87 -21.12 -6.61 3.21
N LEU A 88 -20.99 -5.38 3.73
CA LEU A 88 -20.46 -5.06 5.04
C LEU A 88 -21.50 -4.34 5.87
N ASN A 89 -21.57 -4.64 7.18
CA ASN A 89 -22.40 -3.91 8.11
C ASN A 89 -21.71 -2.60 8.53
N PRO A 90 -22.25 -1.40 8.18
CA PRO A 90 -21.61 -0.12 8.49
C PRO A 90 -21.50 0.16 9.99
N GLU A 91 -22.31 -0.48 10.84
CA GLU A 91 -22.30 -0.23 12.29
C GLU A 91 -21.13 -0.91 13.00
N ASN A 92 -20.61 -2.03 12.48
CA ASN A 92 -19.66 -2.85 13.24
C ASN A 92 -18.63 -3.64 12.45
N GLU A 93 -18.65 -3.60 11.10
CA GLU A 93 -17.67 -4.28 10.25
C GLU A 93 -16.73 -3.28 9.52
N ILE A 94 -16.84 -1.99 9.81
CA ILE A 94 -16.08 -0.92 9.16
C ILE A 94 -15.51 0.04 10.21
N LEU A 95 -14.24 0.40 10.07
CA LEU A 95 -13.57 1.40 10.88
C LEU A 95 -12.76 2.36 10.01
N PRO A 96 -13.17 3.63 9.85
CA PRO A 96 -12.36 4.67 9.24
C PRO A 96 -11.07 4.93 10.02
N LEU A 97 -9.96 5.17 9.30
CA LEU A 97 -8.60 5.32 9.82
C LEU A 97 -7.92 6.57 9.26
N LEU A 98 -6.94 7.10 9.97
CA LEU A 98 -6.08 8.20 9.49
C LEU A 98 -5.02 7.67 8.51
N GLY A 99 -5.48 6.92 7.50
CA GLY A 99 -4.71 6.19 6.51
C GLY A 99 -4.43 4.73 6.91
N SER A 100 -4.23 3.85 5.90
CA SER A 100 -3.99 2.41 6.14
C SER A 100 -2.71 2.15 6.94
N LYS A 101 -1.68 3.00 6.82
CA LYS A 101 -0.44 2.85 7.60
C LYS A 101 -0.67 2.90 9.12
N GLU A 102 -1.58 3.76 9.59
CA GLU A 102 -2.01 3.79 10.98
C GLU A 102 -2.71 2.48 11.36
N GLY A 103 -3.54 1.95 10.45
CA GLY A 103 -4.21 0.66 10.63
C GLY A 103 -3.25 -0.49 10.86
N ILE A 104 -2.09 -0.51 10.19
CA ILE A 104 -1.05 -1.52 10.41
C ILE A 104 -0.60 -1.50 11.88
N MET A 105 -0.38 -0.30 12.46
CA MET A 105 -0.01 -0.17 13.86
C MET A 105 -1.13 -0.62 14.79
N HIS A 106 -2.36 -0.18 14.55
CA HIS A 106 -3.50 -0.51 15.41
C HIS A 106 -3.83 -2.00 15.41
N ILE A 107 -3.76 -2.66 14.24
CA ILE A 107 -3.94 -4.11 14.12
C ILE A 107 -2.83 -4.83 14.89
N SER A 108 -1.57 -4.43 14.67
CA SER A 108 -0.44 -5.07 15.36
C SER A 108 -0.55 -4.93 16.88
N MET A 109 -0.93 -3.74 17.39
CA MET A 109 -1.14 -3.55 18.83
C MET A 109 -2.35 -4.31 19.39
N ALA A 110 -3.37 -4.57 18.56
CA ALA A 110 -4.57 -5.28 19.01
C ALA A 110 -4.39 -6.80 19.09
N PHE A 111 -3.52 -7.38 18.25
CA PHE A 111 -3.44 -8.82 18.06
C PHE A 111 -2.07 -9.44 18.39
N LEU A 112 -1.05 -8.63 18.69
CA LEU A 112 0.30 -9.14 18.96
C LEU A 112 0.76 -8.82 20.38
N ASN A 113 1.40 -9.80 20.99
CA ASN A 113 2.17 -9.64 22.22
C ASN A 113 3.68 -9.70 21.92
N PRO A 114 4.53 -9.23 22.83
CA PRO A 114 5.96 -9.45 22.73
C PRO A 114 6.31 -10.93 22.54
N GLY A 115 7.10 -11.25 21.51
CA GLY A 115 7.50 -12.62 21.18
C GLY A 115 6.55 -13.40 20.28
N ASP A 116 5.37 -12.86 19.94
CA ASP A 116 4.53 -13.39 18.85
C ASP A 116 5.24 -13.21 17.50
N GLN A 117 4.91 -14.05 16.53
CA GLN A 117 5.47 -14.00 15.18
C GLN A 117 4.45 -13.48 14.16
N VAL A 118 4.95 -12.76 13.16
CA VAL A 118 4.17 -12.19 12.04
C VAL A 118 4.79 -12.62 10.72
N LEU A 119 4.00 -13.23 9.86
CA LEU A 119 4.42 -13.50 8.48
C LEU A 119 4.38 -12.22 7.64
N VAL A 120 5.53 -11.88 7.07
CA VAL A 120 5.74 -10.65 6.28
C VAL A 120 6.26 -11.00 4.89
N PRO A 121 5.66 -10.46 3.80
CA PRO A 121 6.12 -10.74 2.45
C PRO A 121 7.51 -10.15 2.19
N ASN A 122 8.33 -10.87 1.45
CA ASN A 122 9.66 -10.45 0.99
C ASN A 122 9.81 -10.72 -0.53
N PRO A 123 9.84 -9.67 -1.39
CA PRO A 123 9.79 -8.25 -1.04
C PRO A 123 8.41 -7.83 -0.52
N GLY A 124 8.33 -6.73 0.24
CA GLY A 124 7.08 -6.22 0.79
C GLY A 124 7.16 -4.78 1.29
N TYR A 125 6.05 -4.27 1.79
CA TYR A 125 6.01 -2.91 2.32
C TYR A 125 6.78 -2.84 3.66
N PRO A 126 7.84 -2.02 3.75
CA PRO A 126 8.75 -2.02 4.92
C PRO A 126 8.05 -1.71 6.26
N THR A 127 6.87 -1.11 6.21
CA THR A 127 6.11 -0.78 7.43
C THR A 127 5.66 -2.03 8.19
N TYR A 128 5.37 -3.15 7.51
CA TYR A 128 4.98 -4.37 8.20
C TYR A 128 6.07 -4.84 9.16
N THR A 129 7.31 -4.94 8.68
CA THR A 129 8.47 -5.31 9.51
C THR A 129 8.72 -4.31 10.63
N SER A 130 8.67 -3.01 10.32
CA SER A 130 8.97 -1.97 11.32
C SER A 130 7.96 -1.94 12.45
N VAL A 131 6.68 -2.05 12.11
CA VAL A 131 5.60 -2.05 13.11
C VAL A 131 5.64 -3.33 13.94
N THR A 132 5.88 -4.49 13.32
CA THR A 132 6.07 -5.75 14.04
C THR A 132 7.15 -5.61 15.12
N ARG A 133 8.30 -5.02 14.79
CA ARG A 133 9.38 -4.77 15.75
C ARG A 133 9.02 -3.74 16.83
N LEU A 134 8.25 -2.70 16.47
CA LEU A 134 7.81 -1.68 17.43
C LEU A 134 6.88 -2.24 18.51
N VAL A 135 6.10 -3.25 18.21
CA VAL A 135 5.24 -3.95 19.17
C VAL A 135 5.96 -5.12 19.85
N GLU A 136 7.28 -5.26 19.64
CA GLU A 136 8.15 -6.30 20.22
C GLU A 136 7.80 -7.73 19.78
N ALA A 137 7.13 -7.86 18.62
CA ALA A 137 6.91 -9.11 17.92
C ALA A 137 8.04 -9.38 16.91
N GLU A 138 8.12 -10.62 16.41
CA GLU A 138 9.15 -11.09 15.49
C GLU A 138 8.60 -11.21 14.06
N ALA A 139 9.30 -10.61 13.08
CA ALA A 139 8.96 -10.75 11.67
C ALA A 139 9.59 -12.03 11.10
N VAL A 140 8.76 -12.93 10.62
CA VAL A 140 9.14 -14.12 9.86
C VAL A 140 8.82 -13.87 8.39
N PHE A 141 9.84 -13.85 7.55
CA PHE A 141 9.66 -13.56 6.13
C PHE A 141 9.21 -14.80 5.37
N TYR A 142 8.29 -14.61 4.43
CA TYR A 142 8.01 -15.56 3.36
C TYR A 142 8.36 -14.92 2.03
N ASP A 143 9.14 -15.63 1.22
CA ASP A 143 9.65 -15.07 -0.02
C ASP A 143 8.59 -15.14 -1.12
N LEU A 144 8.51 -14.05 -1.89
CA LEU A 144 7.76 -13.96 -3.13
C LEU A 144 8.78 -13.99 -4.26
N GLU A 145 8.70 -14.99 -5.12
CA GLU A 145 9.69 -15.25 -6.15
C GLU A 145 9.12 -15.06 -7.56
N GLU A 146 9.96 -14.67 -8.50
CA GLU A 146 9.60 -14.48 -9.90
C GLU A 146 9.04 -15.77 -10.52
N ASP A 147 9.65 -16.92 -10.20
CA ASP A 147 9.24 -18.24 -10.71
C ASP A 147 7.84 -18.64 -10.23
N HIS A 148 7.38 -18.08 -9.12
CA HIS A 148 6.02 -18.23 -8.59
C HIS A 148 5.14 -17.00 -8.84
N HIS A 149 5.49 -16.19 -9.85
CA HIS A 149 4.75 -14.98 -10.21
C HIS A 149 4.52 -14.02 -9.04
N TRP A 150 5.48 -13.95 -8.10
CA TRP A 150 5.42 -13.08 -6.91
C TRP A 150 4.19 -13.32 -6.03
N GLN A 151 3.67 -14.54 -5.99
CA GLN A 151 2.55 -14.94 -5.14
C GLN A 151 3.02 -15.76 -3.94
N PRO A 152 2.27 -15.77 -2.81
CA PRO A 152 2.56 -16.65 -1.69
C PRO A 152 2.58 -18.13 -2.14
N ASN A 153 3.67 -18.83 -1.83
CA ASN A 153 3.83 -20.24 -2.11
C ASN A 153 3.36 -21.07 -0.91
N LEU A 154 2.20 -21.70 -1.04
CA LEU A 154 1.61 -22.50 0.05
C LEU A 154 2.47 -23.68 0.48
N GLU A 155 3.21 -24.31 -0.42
CA GLU A 155 4.07 -25.43 -0.06
C GLU A 155 5.24 -24.99 0.82
N GLU A 156 5.71 -23.76 0.68
CA GLU A 156 6.72 -23.18 1.56
C GLU A 156 6.12 -22.72 2.89
N LEU A 157 4.95 -22.06 2.83
CA LEU A 157 4.25 -21.63 4.03
C LEU A 157 3.93 -22.79 4.97
N LYS A 158 3.57 -23.98 4.45
CA LYS A 158 3.32 -25.20 5.22
C LYS A 158 4.55 -25.74 5.94
N ARG A 159 5.77 -25.31 5.57
CA ARG A 159 7.02 -25.71 6.23
C ARG A 159 7.40 -24.81 7.40
N ILE A 160 6.74 -23.65 7.53
CA ILE A 160 6.99 -22.70 8.62
C ILE A 160 6.37 -23.25 9.91
N ASP A 161 7.10 -23.17 11.01
CA ASP A 161 6.54 -23.43 12.34
C ASP A 161 5.60 -22.29 12.74
N CYS A 162 4.30 -22.54 12.67
CA CYS A 162 3.26 -21.56 12.95
C CYS A 162 2.85 -21.45 14.43
N THR A 163 3.51 -22.14 15.35
CA THR A 163 3.09 -22.20 16.79
C THR A 163 3.02 -20.82 17.45
N LYS A 164 3.88 -19.87 17.04
CA LYS A 164 3.92 -18.48 17.53
C LYS A 164 3.37 -17.48 16.53
N VAL A 165 3.02 -17.90 15.32
CA VAL A 165 2.49 -16.99 14.31
C VAL A 165 1.07 -16.59 14.67
N ARG A 166 0.78 -15.29 14.73
CA ARG A 166 -0.54 -14.74 15.04
C ARG A 166 -1.15 -13.96 13.89
N LEU A 167 -0.32 -13.42 13.01
CA LEU A 167 -0.74 -12.54 11.94
C LEU A 167 0.08 -12.78 10.69
N MET A 168 -0.58 -12.70 9.53
CA MET A 168 0.05 -12.70 8.21
C MET A 168 -0.40 -11.49 7.42
N TRP A 169 0.56 -10.69 6.96
CA TRP A 169 0.32 -9.61 6.00
C TRP A 169 0.38 -10.14 4.59
N ILE A 170 -0.65 -9.83 3.81
CA ILE A 170 -0.63 -9.89 2.34
C ILE A 170 -0.94 -8.51 1.77
N ASN A 171 -0.56 -8.28 0.53
CA ASN A 171 -0.85 -7.04 -0.18
C ASN A 171 -1.22 -7.38 -1.62
N SER A 172 -2.50 -7.21 -1.97
CA SER A 172 -3.00 -7.59 -3.30
C SER A 172 -3.95 -6.52 -3.84
N PRO A 173 -3.58 -5.83 -4.94
CA PRO A 173 -2.35 -5.95 -5.74
C PRO A 173 -1.09 -5.59 -4.95
N HIS A 174 -0.01 -6.35 -5.18
CA HIS A 174 1.21 -6.31 -4.39
C HIS A 174 2.11 -5.11 -4.73
N MET A 175 2.66 -4.45 -3.74
CA MET A 175 3.72 -3.48 -3.88
C MET A 175 5.03 -4.08 -3.30
N PRO A 176 6.11 -4.21 -4.09
CA PRO A 176 6.39 -3.43 -5.29
C PRO A 176 6.04 -4.10 -6.63
N THR A 177 5.69 -5.38 -6.69
CA THR A 177 5.68 -6.18 -7.93
C THR A 177 4.47 -5.93 -8.84
N GLY A 178 3.35 -5.43 -8.31
CA GLY A 178 2.11 -5.21 -9.05
C GLY A 178 1.27 -6.48 -9.26
N THR A 179 1.67 -7.61 -8.71
CA THR A 179 0.97 -8.89 -8.84
C THR A 179 -0.33 -8.89 -8.04
N THR A 180 -1.37 -9.45 -8.62
CA THR A 180 -2.63 -9.76 -7.92
C THR A 180 -2.64 -11.25 -7.59
N ILE A 181 -2.95 -11.61 -6.36
CA ILE A 181 -3.03 -13.02 -5.94
C ILE A 181 -4.16 -13.70 -6.72
N ASP A 182 -3.87 -14.86 -7.27
CA ASP A 182 -4.85 -15.69 -7.96
C ASP A 182 -5.99 -16.08 -7.02
N PRO A 183 -7.27 -16.07 -7.45
CA PRO A 183 -8.41 -16.40 -6.61
C PRO A 183 -8.35 -17.77 -5.95
N GLN A 184 -7.82 -18.78 -6.65
CA GLN A 184 -7.67 -20.12 -6.09
C GLN A 184 -6.59 -20.12 -5.00
N ASN A 185 -5.42 -19.51 -5.29
CA ASN A 185 -4.34 -19.40 -4.32
C ASN A 185 -4.79 -18.62 -3.07
N LEU A 186 -5.56 -17.53 -3.26
CA LEU A 186 -6.12 -16.76 -2.14
C LEU A 186 -7.09 -17.61 -1.28
N THR A 187 -7.94 -18.41 -1.92
CA THR A 187 -8.87 -19.30 -1.21
C THR A 187 -8.13 -20.34 -0.37
N GLU A 188 -7.11 -20.96 -0.94
CA GLU A 188 -6.27 -21.95 -0.25
C GLU A 188 -5.46 -21.31 0.89
N LEU A 189 -4.96 -20.08 0.68
CA LEU A 189 -4.25 -19.32 1.70
C LEU A 189 -5.15 -18.95 2.89
N ILE A 190 -6.39 -18.51 2.64
CA ILE A 190 -7.37 -18.23 3.69
C ILE A 190 -7.67 -19.49 4.50
N LYS A 191 -7.85 -20.62 3.82
CA LYS A 191 -8.09 -21.90 4.47
C LYS A 191 -6.90 -22.30 5.35
N TRP A 192 -5.68 -22.24 4.81
CA TRP A 192 -4.45 -22.56 5.54
C TRP A 192 -4.26 -21.65 6.76
N ALA A 193 -4.48 -20.34 6.63
CA ALA A 193 -4.39 -19.38 7.72
C ALA A 193 -5.39 -19.73 8.84
N LYS A 194 -6.63 -20.09 8.47
CA LYS A 194 -7.66 -20.53 9.42
C LYS A 194 -7.29 -21.81 10.15
N GLU A 195 -6.74 -22.79 9.46
CA GLU A 195 -6.29 -24.07 10.05
C GLU A 195 -5.14 -23.89 11.06
N ASN A 196 -4.36 -22.80 10.94
CA ASN A 196 -3.23 -22.49 11.81
C ASN A 196 -3.52 -21.35 12.82
N ASP A 197 -4.77 -20.92 12.95
CA ASP A 197 -5.20 -19.81 13.84
C ASP A 197 -4.45 -18.49 13.58
N ILE A 198 -4.19 -18.19 12.30
CA ILE A 198 -3.48 -17.00 11.85
C ILE A 198 -4.48 -15.96 11.34
N LEU A 199 -4.44 -14.73 11.86
CA LEU A 199 -5.19 -13.60 11.31
C LEU A 199 -4.58 -13.14 9.99
N LEU A 200 -5.29 -13.32 8.88
CA LEU A 200 -4.84 -12.88 7.56
C LEU A 200 -5.33 -11.45 7.28
N VAL A 201 -4.41 -10.54 7.01
CA VAL A 201 -4.73 -9.14 6.72
C VAL A 201 -4.26 -8.76 5.33
N ASN A 202 -5.22 -8.39 4.46
CA ASN A 202 -4.92 -7.85 3.13
C ASN A 202 -4.81 -6.32 3.17
N ASP A 203 -3.67 -5.77 2.80
CA ASP A 203 -3.51 -4.33 2.53
C ASP A 203 -3.79 -4.07 1.04
N ASN A 204 -4.92 -3.40 0.75
CA ASN A 204 -5.51 -3.28 -0.59
C ASN A 204 -5.63 -1.84 -1.11
N PRO A 205 -4.56 -1.05 -1.18
CA PRO A 205 -4.64 0.33 -1.64
C PRO A 205 -4.64 0.49 -3.17
N TYR A 206 -4.36 -0.59 -3.94
CA TYR A 206 -4.08 -0.50 -5.38
C TYR A 206 -5.14 -1.16 -6.27
N SER A 207 -6.22 -1.73 -5.73
CA SER A 207 -7.17 -2.52 -6.54
C SER A 207 -7.89 -1.76 -7.64
N PHE A 208 -7.82 -0.43 -7.67
CA PHE A 208 -8.42 0.40 -8.74
C PHE A 208 -7.40 1.02 -9.69
N VAL A 209 -6.12 0.70 -9.54
CA VAL A 209 -5.06 1.30 -10.36
C VAL A 209 -4.53 0.27 -11.35
N LEU A 210 -4.82 0.48 -12.64
CA LEU A 210 -4.42 -0.40 -13.75
C LEU A 210 -4.79 -1.86 -13.50
N THR A 211 -6.00 -2.07 -12.99
CA THR A 211 -6.57 -3.39 -12.68
C THR A 211 -7.87 -3.54 -13.44
N ASP A 212 -8.03 -4.64 -14.18
CA ASP A 212 -9.24 -4.89 -14.97
C ASP A 212 -10.44 -5.20 -14.08
N GLN A 213 -10.21 -5.90 -12.98
CA GLN A 213 -11.24 -6.29 -12.00
C GLN A 213 -10.75 -6.05 -10.58
N PRO A 214 -11.22 -4.99 -9.92
CA PRO A 214 -10.92 -4.76 -8.50
C PRO A 214 -11.38 -5.94 -7.65
N LYS A 215 -10.53 -6.38 -6.70
CA LYS A 215 -10.82 -7.53 -5.83
C LYS A 215 -10.71 -7.13 -4.36
N SER A 216 -11.55 -7.76 -3.54
CA SER A 216 -11.48 -7.73 -2.08
C SER A 216 -11.26 -9.14 -1.55
N ILE A 217 -10.53 -9.28 -0.46
CA ILE A 217 -10.33 -10.57 0.22
C ILE A 217 -11.66 -11.18 0.69
N PHE A 218 -12.70 -10.34 0.88
CA PHE A 218 -14.01 -10.81 1.32
C PHE A 218 -14.88 -11.40 0.21
N GLN A 219 -14.43 -11.37 -1.04
CA GLN A 219 -15.18 -12.03 -2.10
C GLN A 219 -15.15 -13.55 -1.90
N ASN A 220 -16.33 -14.16 -1.96
CA ASN A 220 -16.49 -15.61 -1.81
C ASN A 220 -16.10 -16.19 -0.43
N ILE A 221 -16.13 -15.37 0.63
CA ILE A 221 -16.00 -15.85 2.00
C ILE A 221 -17.22 -15.41 2.83
N ASP A 222 -17.75 -16.31 3.65
CA ASP A 222 -18.84 -16.02 4.56
C ASP A 222 -18.34 -15.64 5.97
N ASP A 223 -17.25 -16.26 6.41
CA ASP A 223 -16.67 -16.08 7.74
C ASP A 223 -15.46 -15.12 7.71
N LYS A 224 -15.66 -13.93 8.27
CA LYS A 224 -14.63 -12.87 8.37
C LYS A 224 -13.83 -12.93 9.68
N SER A 225 -14.01 -13.95 10.52
CA SER A 225 -13.42 -13.98 11.88
C SER A 225 -11.89 -13.91 11.89
N GLN A 226 -11.24 -14.52 10.90
CA GLN A 226 -9.77 -14.55 10.77
C GLN A 226 -9.25 -13.80 9.54
N VAL A 227 -10.07 -12.91 8.98
CA VAL A 227 -9.70 -12.13 7.79
C VAL A 227 -10.03 -10.65 8.01
N MET A 228 -9.09 -9.77 7.67
CA MET A 228 -9.31 -8.32 7.66
C MET A 228 -8.77 -7.71 6.36
N GLU A 229 -9.33 -6.56 5.99
CA GLU A 229 -8.83 -5.78 4.85
C GLU A 229 -8.64 -4.33 5.22
N LEU A 230 -7.41 -3.84 4.98
CA LEU A 230 -7.08 -2.41 4.94
C LEU A 230 -7.29 -1.90 3.51
N ASN A 231 -7.95 -0.75 3.38
CA ASN A 231 -8.07 -0.05 2.11
C ASN A 231 -7.76 1.45 2.31
N SER A 232 -7.48 2.17 1.23
CA SER A 232 -7.05 3.56 1.32
C SER A 232 -7.53 4.39 0.14
N LEU A 233 -7.96 5.61 0.40
CA LEU A 233 -8.28 6.60 -0.64
C LEU A 233 -7.02 7.27 -1.22
N SER A 234 -5.86 7.00 -0.62
CA SER A 234 -4.58 7.64 -1.00
C SER A 234 -4.21 7.44 -2.46
N LYS A 235 -4.49 6.26 -3.01
CA LYS A 235 -4.08 5.87 -4.37
C LYS A 235 -5.23 5.96 -5.36
N THR A 236 -6.39 5.44 -4.97
CA THR A 236 -7.59 5.38 -5.80
C THR A 236 -8.16 6.77 -6.14
N PHE A 237 -8.04 7.73 -5.21
CA PHE A 237 -8.62 9.07 -5.34
C PHE A 237 -7.59 10.19 -5.19
N ASN A 238 -6.30 9.91 -5.31
CA ASN A 238 -5.21 10.88 -5.18
C ASN A 238 -5.24 11.65 -3.84
N MET A 239 -5.71 11.02 -2.78
CA MET A 239 -5.90 11.64 -1.45
C MET A 239 -4.78 11.26 -0.46
N ALA A 240 -3.54 11.05 -0.93
CA ALA A 240 -2.45 10.60 -0.06
C ALA A 240 -2.18 11.55 1.12
N GLY A 241 -2.25 12.86 0.90
CA GLY A 241 -2.08 13.90 1.93
C GLY A 241 -3.27 14.05 2.89
N TRP A 242 -4.45 13.55 2.51
CA TRP A 242 -5.67 13.66 3.33
C TRP A 242 -5.70 12.68 4.49
N ARG A 243 -4.86 11.68 4.45
CA ARG A 243 -4.77 10.65 5.50
C ARG A 243 -6.11 9.95 5.77
N MET A 244 -6.72 9.41 4.71
CA MET A 244 -7.96 8.64 4.80
C MET A 244 -7.76 7.20 4.35
N GLY A 245 -8.07 6.26 5.24
CA GLY A 245 -8.12 4.83 5.00
C GLY A 245 -9.28 4.20 5.75
N MET A 246 -9.45 2.90 5.60
CA MET A 246 -10.48 2.13 6.28
C MET A 246 -10.02 0.71 6.55
N LEU A 247 -10.51 0.15 7.63
CA LEU A 247 -10.38 -1.25 7.99
C LEU A 247 -11.76 -1.89 7.90
N SER A 248 -11.81 -3.08 7.32
CA SER A 248 -13.01 -3.92 7.28
C SER A 248 -12.69 -5.30 7.83
N GLY A 249 -13.66 -5.92 8.51
CA GLY A 249 -13.48 -7.23 9.15
C GLY A 249 -14.71 -7.66 9.93
N SER A 250 -14.58 -8.72 10.73
CA SER A 250 -15.64 -9.13 11.66
C SER A 250 -15.88 -8.06 12.73
N LYS A 251 -17.09 -8.02 13.27
CA LYS A 251 -17.47 -7.13 14.40
C LYS A 251 -16.47 -7.24 15.57
N GLU A 252 -16.01 -8.43 15.88
CA GLU A 252 -15.09 -8.68 16.98
C GLU A 252 -13.74 -8.06 16.71
N ASN A 253 -13.15 -8.31 15.53
CA ASN A 253 -11.87 -7.76 15.13
C ASN A 253 -11.90 -6.23 15.06
N ILE A 254 -12.95 -5.66 14.48
CA ILE A 254 -13.14 -4.19 14.44
C ILE A 254 -13.18 -3.61 15.85
N ASN A 255 -13.87 -4.25 16.79
CA ASN A 255 -13.93 -3.78 18.18
C ASN A 255 -12.56 -3.85 18.89
N HIS A 256 -11.75 -4.87 18.61
CA HIS A 256 -10.39 -4.95 19.16
C HIS A 256 -9.51 -3.80 18.65
N VAL A 257 -9.53 -3.53 17.35
CA VAL A 257 -8.78 -2.43 16.76
C VAL A 257 -9.31 -1.07 17.24
N LEU A 258 -10.63 -0.91 17.38
CA LEU A 258 -11.24 0.31 17.90
C LEU A 258 -10.79 0.62 19.34
N LYS A 259 -10.58 -0.39 20.21
CA LYS A 259 -10.03 -0.18 21.56
C LYS A 259 -8.64 0.45 21.50
N VAL A 260 -7.78 0.03 20.59
CA VAL A 260 -6.47 0.66 20.38
C VAL A 260 -6.64 2.07 19.85
N LYS A 261 -7.38 2.23 18.73
CA LYS A 261 -7.57 3.51 18.05
C LYS A 261 -8.12 4.59 18.99
N SER A 262 -9.13 4.28 19.80
CA SER A 262 -9.75 5.24 20.71
C SER A 262 -8.82 5.77 21.82
N ASN A 263 -7.66 5.13 22.03
CA ASN A 263 -6.61 5.60 22.92
C ASN A 263 -5.47 6.33 22.18
N MET A 264 -5.53 6.41 20.84
CA MET A 264 -4.47 7.01 20.01
C MET A 264 -4.92 8.31 19.32
N ASP A 265 -6.20 8.44 18.99
CA ASP A 265 -6.76 9.65 18.36
C ASP A 265 -8.11 10.04 18.98
N SER A 266 -8.62 11.19 18.60
CA SER A 266 -9.91 11.75 19.04
C SER A 266 -10.93 11.86 17.88
N GLY A 267 -10.86 10.97 16.93
CA GLY A 267 -11.70 10.96 15.74
C GLY A 267 -11.15 11.80 14.59
N MET A 268 -11.58 11.46 13.38
CA MET A 268 -11.14 12.13 12.16
C MET A 268 -11.86 13.47 11.96
N PHE A 269 -11.14 14.49 11.49
CA PHE A 269 -11.72 15.78 11.15
C PHE A 269 -12.92 15.65 10.20
N TYR A 270 -14.02 16.36 10.51
CA TYR A 270 -15.29 16.25 9.79
C TYR A 270 -15.15 16.53 8.28
N GLY A 271 -14.36 17.54 7.91
CA GLY A 271 -14.14 17.89 6.50
C GLY A 271 -13.50 16.77 5.68
N ILE A 272 -12.55 16.04 6.26
CA ILE A 272 -11.95 14.88 5.59
C ILE A 272 -12.98 13.78 5.38
N GLN A 273 -13.88 13.56 6.36
CA GLN A 273 -14.93 12.56 6.24
C GLN A 273 -15.92 12.91 5.13
N GLN A 274 -16.30 14.18 4.99
CA GLN A 274 -17.18 14.65 3.90
C GLN A 274 -16.51 14.50 2.52
N GLY A 275 -15.23 14.86 2.40
CA GLY A 275 -14.48 14.61 1.18
C GLY A 275 -14.37 13.12 0.85
N ALA A 276 -14.17 12.26 1.85
CA ALA A 276 -14.13 10.81 1.66
C ALA A 276 -15.46 10.25 1.16
N ILE A 277 -16.60 10.72 1.67
CA ILE A 277 -17.91 10.35 1.17
C ILE A 277 -18.06 10.72 -0.31
N ALA A 278 -17.66 11.93 -0.70
CA ALA A 278 -17.69 12.38 -2.10
C ALA A 278 -16.77 11.53 -3.00
N ALA A 279 -15.59 11.13 -2.49
CA ALA A 279 -14.66 10.26 -3.20
C ALA A 279 -15.27 8.87 -3.47
N LEU A 280 -15.85 8.25 -2.45
CA LEU A 280 -16.45 6.91 -2.54
C LEU A 280 -17.68 6.86 -3.47
N GLN A 281 -18.31 8.02 -3.76
CA GLN A 281 -19.44 8.15 -4.65
C GLN A 281 -19.06 8.42 -6.10
N GLN A 282 -17.76 8.56 -6.42
CA GLN A 282 -17.32 8.85 -7.78
C GLN A 282 -17.82 7.83 -8.80
N PRO A 283 -18.19 8.29 -10.02
CA PRO A 283 -18.63 7.43 -11.10
C PRO A 283 -17.46 6.62 -11.72
N GLN A 284 -17.79 5.61 -12.52
CA GLN A 284 -16.79 4.81 -13.23
C GLN A 284 -15.84 5.66 -14.08
N SER A 285 -16.34 6.74 -14.66
CA SER A 285 -15.55 7.67 -15.48
C SER A 285 -14.33 8.28 -14.76
N TRP A 286 -14.36 8.40 -13.42
CA TRP A 286 -13.20 8.79 -12.64
C TRP A 286 -12.07 7.75 -12.75
N PHE A 287 -12.40 6.47 -12.52
CA PHE A 287 -11.42 5.38 -12.59
C PHE A 287 -10.88 5.23 -14.02
N ASP A 288 -11.75 5.35 -15.02
CA ASP A 288 -11.37 5.27 -16.44
C ASP A 288 -10.39 6.39 -16.80
N HIS A 289 -10.68 7.63 -16.36
CA HIS A 289 -9.82 8.79 -16.60
C HIS A 289 -8.42 8.62 -15.97
N ILE A 290 -8.35 8.26 -14.68
CA ILE A 290 -7.08 8.09 -13.98
C ILE A 290 -6.28 6.93 -14.56
N ASN A 291 -6.94 5.81 -14.86
CA ASN A 291 -6.27 4.66 -15.45
C ASN A 291 -5.78 4.92 -16.87
N ALA A 292 -6.46 5.76 -17.65
CA ALA A 292 -5.96 6.21 -18.96
C ALA A 292 -4.62 6.98 -18.82
N ILE A 293 -4.53 7.90 -17.83
CA ILE A 293 -3.29 8.64 -17.56
C ILE A 293 -2.17 7.68 -17.13
N TYR A 294 -2.41 6.80 -16.15
CA TYR A 294 -1.41 5.85 -15.69
C TYR A 294 -1.02 4.83 -16.77
N SER A 295 -1.94 4.41 -17.64
CA SER A 295 -1.63 3.54 -18.78
C SER A 295 -0.64 4.19 -19.74
N GLU A 296 -0.85 5.47 -20.09
CA GLU A 296 0.07 6.19 -20.95
C GLU A 296 1.46 6.41 -20.30
N ARG A 297 1.50 6.70 -19.00
CA ARG A 297 2.75 6.81 -18.25
C ARG A 297 3.47 5.46 -18.20
N ARG A 298 2.74 4.37 -17.96
CA ARG A 298 3.28 3.01 -17.91
C ARG A 298 3.94 2.62 -19.24
N LYS A 299 3.34 2.95 -20.37
CA LYS A 299 3.94 2.72 -21.68
C LYS A 299 5.29 3.45 -21.86
N GLN A 300 5.43 4.65 -21.31
CA GLN A 300 6.72 5.38 -21.38
C GLN A 300 7.75 4.78 -20.40
N VAL A 301 7.32 4.35 -19.21
CA VAL A 301 8.18 3.67 -18.24
C VAL A 301 8.68 2.33 -18.80
N TRP A 302 7.85 1.58 -19.54
CA TRP A 302 8.30 0.36 -20.22
C TRP A 302 9.44 0.63 -21.21
N LYS A 303 9.31 1.70 -22.03
CA LYS A 303 10.40 2.12 -22.94
C LYS A 303 11.67 2.53 -22.19
N LEU A 304 11.50 3.21 -21.03
CA LEU A 304 12.64 3.60 -20.19
C LEU A 304 13.34 2.37 -19.60
N ALA A 305 12.58 1.38 -19.12
CA ALA A 305 13.13 0.13 -18.60
C ALA A 305 13.79 -0.71 -19.70
N GLU A 306 13.18 -0.79 -20.89
CA GLU A 306 13.73 -1.45 -22.07
C GLU A 306 15.07 -0.79 -22.52
N ALA A 307 15.14 0.56 -22.48
CA ALA A 307 16.39 1.30 -22.79
C ALA A 307 17.50 1.13 -21.75
N MET A 308 17.17 0.56 -20.59
CA MET A 308 18.11 0.18 -19.53
C MET A 308 18.41 -1.33 -19.54
N ASP A 309 17.98 -2.05 -20.57
CA ASP A 309 18.06 -3.51 -20.70
C ASP A 309 17.41 -4.28 -19.54
N CYS A 310 16.46 -3.68 -18.84
CA CYS A 310 15.73 -4.29 -17.74
C CYS A 310 14.57 -5.15 -18.26
N SER A 311 14.34 -6.31 -17.63
CA SER A 311 13.17 -7.16 -17.89
C SER A 311 12.05 -6.94 -16.89
N PHE A 312 10.80 -7.02 -17.31
CA PHE A 312 9.62 -6.80 -16.46
C PHE A 312 8.36 -7.46 -17.04
N ASP A 313 7.37 -7.71 -16.18
CA ASP A 313 6.06 -8.18 -16.62
C ASP A 313 5.16 -6.98 -17.00
N LYS A 314 4.49 -7.11 -18.16
CA LYS A 314 3.55 -6.09 -18.68
C LYS A 314 2.12 -6.22 -18.11
N ASN A 315 1.81 -7.32 -17.42
CA ASN A 315 0.47 -7.64 -16.93
C ASN A 315 0.21 -7.20 -15.48
N ASN A 316 1.10 -6.38 -14.91
CA ASN A 316 1.04 -5.98 -13.53
C ASN A 316 0.04 -4.83 -13.29
N SER A 317 -0.59 -4.86 -12.11
CA SER A 317 -1.49 -3.82 -11.60
C SER A 317 -0.74 -2.77 -10.78
N GLY A 318 -1.45 -1.71 -10.37
CA GLY A 318 -0.90 -0.67 -9.49
C GLY A 318 -0.11 0.40 -10.24
N MET A 319 0.58 1.23 -9.48
CA MET A 319 1.25 2.43 -10.01
C MET A 319 2.77 2.30 -10.06
N PHE A 320 3.27 1.07 -10.23
CA PHE A 320 4.70 0.78 -10.29
C PHE A 320 5.02 -0.19 -11.44
N VAL A 321 6.24 -0.08 -11.96
CA VAL A 321 6.85 -1.13 -12.77
C VAL A 321 8.01 -1.71 -11.95
N TRP A 322 7.94 -3.00 -11.70
CA TRP A 322 8.99 -3.79 -11.05
C TRP A 322 9.83 -4.45 -12.11
N ALA A 323 11.10 -4.13 -12.15
CA ALA A 323 11.98 -4.56 -13.22
C ALA A 323 13.26 -5.19 -12.67
N LYS A 324 13.66 -6.30 -13.28
CA LYS A 324 14.93 -6.97 -13.02
C LYS A 324 16.04 -6.24 -13.76
N LEU A 325 17.16 -6.06 -13.09
CA LEU A 325 18.34 -5.44 -13.66
C LEU A 325 18.89 -6.28 -14.82
N PRO A 326 19.66 -5.63 -15.74
CA PRO A 326 20.31 -6.34 -16.83
C PRO A 326 21.25 -7.43 -16.33
N GLU A 327 21.51 -8.43 -17.15
CA GLU A 327 22.44 -9.51 -16.84
C GLU A 327 23.83 -8.94 -16.47
N GLY A 328 24.42 -9.45 -15.39
CA GLY A 328 25.69 -8.96 -14.83
C GLY A 328 25.55 -7.83 -13.80
N HIS A 329 24.36 -7.26 -13.60
CA HIS A 329 24.08 -6.25 -12.58
C HIS A 329 23.21 -6.83 -11.47
N ASN A 330 23.78 -7.12 -10.30
CA ASN A 330 23.05 -7.67 -9.16
C ASN A 330 22.90 -6.68 -7.99
N ASP A 331 23.63 -5.55 -8.00
CA ASP A 331 23.57 -4.54 -6.95
C ASP A 331 22.62 -3.41 -7.33
N SER A 332 21.39 -3.49 -6.82
CA SER A 332 20.35 -2.51 -7.09
C SER A 332 20.68 -1.12 -6.57
N GLU A 333 21.38 -1.01 -5.44
CA GLU A 333 21.73 0.27 -4.83
C GLU A 333 22.81 0.98 -5.65
N SER A 334 23.89 0.28 -5.99
CA SER A 334 24.97 0.83 -6.85
C SER A 334 24.43 1.23 -8.22
N PHE A 335 23.54 0.43 -8.81
CA PHE A 335 22.94 0.74 -10.11
C PHE A 335 22.14 2.05 -10.09
N ILE A 336 21.26 2.23 -9.09
CA ILE A 336 20.47 3.46 -9.01
C ILE A 336 21.31 4.68 -8.59
N ASP A 337 22.39 4.48 -7.82
CA ASP A 337 23.29 5.57 -7.46
C ASP A 337 24.03 6.08 -8.68
N GLN A 338 24.55 5.19 -9.53
CA GLN A 338 25.16 5.58 -10.79
C GLN A 338 24.15 6.32 -11.68
N LEU A 339 22.92 5.81 -11.83
CA LEU A 339 21.86 6.45 -12.61
C LEU A 339 21.52 7.85 -12.08
N LEU A 340 21.46 8.02 -10.75
CA LEU A 340 21.19 9.30 -10.11
C LEU A 340 22.29 10.34 -10.41
N HIS A 341 23.55 9.93 -10.27
CA HIS A 341 24.68 10.86 -10.43
C HIS A 341 25.01 11.17 -11.89
N ASP A 342 24.92 10.17 -12.78
CA ASP A 342 25.29 10.35 -14.19
C ASP A 342 24.15 10.95 -15.04
N LYS A 343 22.89 10.56 -14.75
CA LYS A 343 21.72 10.93 -15.57
C LYS A 343 20.69 11.78 -14.82
N HIS A 344 20.89 12.03 -13.53
CA HIS A 344 19.91 12.72 -12.67
C HIS A 344 18.52 12.07 -12.69
N ILE A 345 18.47 10.73 -12.68
CA ILE A 345 17.26 9.94 -12.59
C ILE A 345 17.30 9.13 -11.30
N PHE A 346 16.29 9.27 -10.43
CA PHE A 346 16.20 8.54 -9.19
C PHE A 346 15.08 7.51 -9.24
N LEU A 347 15.42 6.24 -9.02
CA LEU A 347 14.52 5.10 -8.89
C LEU A 347 14.62 4.52 -7.47
N ALA A 348 13.71 3.61 -7.12
CA ALA A 348 13.79 2.89 -5.86
C ALA A 348 14.51 1.55 -6.07
N PRO A 349 15.60 1.25 -5.33
CA PRO A 349 16.23 -0.06 -5.40
C PRO A 349 15.33 -1.10 -4.77
N GLY A 350 15.35 -2.32 -5.28
CA GLY A 350 14.51 -3.39 -4.79
C GLY A 350 14.82 -3.78 -3.34
N THR A 351 16.04 -3.60 -2.90
CA THR A 351 16.53 -3.90 -1.54
C THR A 351 15.74 -3.16 -0.44
N ILE A 352 15.14 -2.00 -0.73
CA ILE A 352 14.31 -1.29 0.26
C ILE A 352 13.02 -2.05 0.61
N PHE A 353 12.62 -3.02 -0.21
CA PHE A 353 11.43 -3.84 0.00
C PHE A 353 11.75 -5.19 0.63
N GLY A 354 13.02 -5.53 0.80
CA GLY A 354 13.49 -6.78 1.39
C GLY A 354 14.61 -7.43 0.58
N SER A 355 15.19 -8.50 1.11
CA SER A 355 16.33 -9.18 0.51
C SER A 355 16.01 -9.79 -0.86
N ALA A 356 14.79 -10.31 -1.07
CA ALA A 356 14.34 -10.84 -2.36
C ALA A 356 14.15 -9.74 -3.45
N GLY A 357 14.28 -8.47 -3.07
CA GLY A 357 14.33 -7.35 -4.02
C GLY A 357 15.72 -7.07 -4.60
N GLN A 358 16.75 -7.79 -4.18
CA GLN A 358 18.10 -7.68 -4.74
C GLN A 358 18.09 -8.05 -6.24
N GLY A 359 18.76 -7.24 -7.06
CA GLY A 359 18.73 -7.41 -8.52
C GLY A 359 17.50 -6.82 -9.21
N TYR A 360 16.62 -6.12 -8.47
CA TYR A 360 15.42 -5.46 -9.00
C TYR A 360 15.42 -3.97 -8.68
N ILE A 361 14.66 -3.21 -9.49
CA ILE A 361 14.38 -1.79 -9.30
C ILE A 361 12.90 -1.52 -9.51
N ARG A 362 12.39 -0.46 -8.86
CA ARG A 362 11.00 -0.05 -9.00
C ARG A 362 10.90 1.35 -9.60
N PHE A 363 10.17 1.46 -10.71
CA PHE A 363 9.75 2.73 -11.29
C PHE A 363 8.38 3.13 -10.76
N SER A 364 8.22 4.41 -10.43
CA SER A 364 6.91 4.96 -10.08
C SER A 364 6.25 5.61 -11.29
N LEU A 365 4.94 5.41 -11.43
CA LEU A 365 4.10 6.10 -12.42
C LEU A 365 3.57 7.45 -11.92
N CYS A 366 3.90 7.83 -10.66
CA CYS A 366 3.47 9.08 -10.02
C CYS A 366 4.37 10.26 -10.42
N VAL A 367 4.61 10.40 -11.72
CA VAL A 367 5.46 11.45 -12.32
C VAL A 367 4.84 11.85 -13.64
N ASP A 368 4.90 13.13 -13.98
CA ASP A 368 4.36 13.61 -15.24
C ASP A 368 4.98 12.91 -16.46
N LYS A 369 4.17 12.66 -17.49
CA LYS A 369 4.60 11.96 -18.72
C LYS A 369 5.80 12.64 -19.37
N SER A 370 5.87 13.99 -19.36
CA SER A 370 6.99 14.72 -19.94
C SER A 370 8.32 14.44 -19.23
N GLN A 371 8.29 14.28 -17.91
CA GLN A 371 9.48 13.92 -17.14
C GLN A 371 9.95 12.48 -17.43
N ILE A 372 9.01 11.55 -17.64
CA ILE A 372 9.37 10.16 -18.03
C ILE A 372 10.02 10.14 -19.41
N VAL A 373 9.49 10.92 -20.37
CA VAL A 373 10.08 11.07 -21.71
C VAL A 373 11.46 11.74 -21.63
N GLU A 374 11.62 12.76 -20.78
CA GLU A 374 12.92 13.40 -20.57
C GLU A 374 13.94 12.43 -19.95
N ALA A 375 13.53 11.58 -18.99
CA ALA A 375 14.38 10.53 -18.44
C ALA A 375 14.89 9.59 -19.56
N LEU A 376 13.99 9.15 -20.46
CA LEU A 376 14.36 8.33 -21.61
C LEU A 376 15.37 9.04 -22.54
N ASN A 377 15.17 10.33 -22.83
CA ASN A 377 16.08 11.11 -23.64
C ASN A 377 17.48 11.26 -23.03
N ARG A 378 17.59 11.28 -21.69
CA ARG A 378 18.89 11.33 -21.00
C ARG A 378 19.68 10.03 -21.08
N LEU A 379 19.02 8.88 -21.17
CA LEU A 379 19.69 7.60 -21.38
C LEU A 379 20.33 7.51 -22.78
N ASN A 380 19.69 8.11 -23.79
CA ASN A 380 20.13 8.06 -25.17
C ASN A 380 21.23 9.09 -25.50
N LYS A 381 21.58 9.95 -24.55
CA LYS A 381 22.70 10.91 -24.63
C LYS A 381 23.92 10.36 -23.91
#